data_4e5899bdb68734c30100f86ce1ced5f3
#
_entry.id   4e5899bdb68734c30100f86ce1ced5f3
#
_cell.length_a   1.000
_cell.length_b   1.000
_cell.length_c   1.000
_cell.angle_alpha   90.00
_cell.angle_beta   90.00
_cell.angle_gamma   90.00
#
_symmetry.space_group_name_H-M   'P 1'
#
loop_
_entity.id
_entity.type
_entity.pdbx_description
1 polymer ?
#
loop_
_entity_poly.entity_id
_entity_poly.type
_entity_poly.pdbx_seq_one_letter_code
_entity_poly.pdbx_strand_id
1 'polypeptide(L)'
;LVLQEYDPVKNTMVGPVKDIYQADTVFLEGPHIFKRGGWYYLFSADTGTGESHGQTIQRSRNIWGPYEMYKADFMHRESEKEAYSILTSRHHRDILLQKSGHCDIVETPQGEWYAVHLCARAGRERNPADAVRFPGKRRYPLGRETAVQKMRWTREGWLVLDCGCRPQGNTPFTEVEGPDTEEHPYPAIPDRDDFINPVLALEYQSLRIPMDRHFISLDARPGWLRMYGRSGLSSRFSQSLIARRWTSFSFEASTKLEFEPELFKQMAGLIFLYDTDNYLYLHISRDEDAGKCISILRAENRSYSYPVGWLPVREHCPVILKGVVRQEMLQFYYGYDGEELRPIG
;
A
#
# COMPACT_ATOMS: atom_id res chain seq x y z
N LEU A 1 22.13 -8.27 12.33
CA LEU A 1 20.89 -8.38 13.13
C LEU A 1 21.25 -8.53 14.59
N VAL A 2 20.58 -7.77 15.46
CA VAL A 2 20.83 -7.77 16.91
C VAL A 2 19.66 -8.36 17.67
N LEU A 3 19.93 -8.95 18.83
CA LEU A 3 18.94 -9.53 19.73
C LEU A 3 19.24 -9.09 21.17
N GLN A 4 18.20 -8.83 21.94
CA GLN A 4 18.26 -8.57 23.37
C GLN A 4 17.06 -9.24 24.04
N GLU A 5 17.23 -9.71 25.26
CA GLU A 5 16.16 -10.29 26.06
C GLU A 5 15.20 -9.20 26.56
N TYR A 6 13.89 -9.51 26.55
CA TYR A 6 12.85 -8.65 27.10
C TYR A 6 12.19 -9.31 28.30
N ASP A 7 12.12 -8.62 29.42
CA ASP A 7 11.40 -9.04 30.62
C ASP A 7 9.97 -8.46 30.58
N PRO A 8 8.95 -9.29 30.31
CA PRO A 8 7.57 -8.80 30.19
C PRO A 8 6.96 -8.38 31.54
N VAL A 9 7.50 -8.86 32.68
CA VAL A 9 7.03 -8.49 34.03
C VAL A 9 7.49 -7.07 34.35
N LYS A 10 8.75 -6.79 34.08
CA LYS A 10 9.35 -5.46 34.32
C LYS A 10 9.11 -4.48 33.18
N ASN A 11 8.55 -4.95 32.05
CA ASN A 11 8.34 -4.18 30.84
C ASN A 11 9.60 -3.45 30.37
N THR A 12 10.74 -4.17 30.32
CA THR A 12 12.04 -3.59 29.97
C THR A 12 12.96 -4.61 29.29
N MET A 13 13.90 -4.09 28.51
CA MET A 13 14.99 -4.90 27.96
C MET A 13 15.98 -5.23 29.06
N VAL A 14 16.48 -6.49 29.08
CA VAL A 14 17.44 -7.00 30.07
C VAL A 14 18.61 -7.68 29.36
N GLY A 15 19.73 -7.76 30.07
CA GLY A 15 20.93 -8.39 29.54
C GLY A 15 21.61 -7.60 28.41
N PRO A 16 22.68 -8.16 27.83
CA PRO A 16 23.43 -7.50 26.76
C PRO A 16 22.72 -7.58 25.41
N VAL A 17 22.87 -6.55 24.60
CA VAL A 17 22.59 -6.60 23.15
C VAL A 17 23.66 -7.43 22.47
N LYS A 18 23.30 -8.40 21.64
CA LYS A 18 24.24 -9.26 20.91
C LYS A 18 23.93 -9.26 19.41
N ASP A 19 24.97 -9.22 18.61
CA ASP A 19 24.87 -9.54 17.19
C ASP A 19 24.66 -11.04 17.04
N ILE A 20 23.55 -11.44 16.43
CA ILE A 20 23.18 -12.84 16.24
C ILE A 20 23.44 -13.33 14.82
N TYR A 21 23.38 -12.44 13.84
CA TYR A 21 23.61 -12.78 12.46
C TYR A 21 24.00 -11.55 11.63
N GLN A 22 24.99 -11.70 10.78
CA GLN A 22 25.41 -10.73 9.77
C GLN A 22 25.60 -11.46 8.44
N ALA A 23 24.99 -10.91 7.39
CA ALA A 23 25.23 -11.38 6.03
C ALA A 23 26.31 -10.52 5.36
N ASP A 24 27.22 -11.15 4.63
CA ASP A 24 28.35 -10.46 4.00
C ASP A 24 27.95 -9.59 2.78
N THR A 25 26.71 -9.70 2.30
CA THR A 25 26.37 -9.27 0.93
C THR A 25 25.07 -8.52 0.77
N VAL A 26 24.16 -8.51 1.75
CA VAL A 26 22.81 -7.97 1.64
C VAL A 26 22.38 -7.28 2.93
N PHE A 27 21.50 -6.29 2.77
CA PHE A 27 20.83 -5.68 3.89
C PHE A 27 19.70 -6.61 4.35
N LEU A 28 19.87 -7.21 5.51
CA LEU A 28 18.82 -7.97 6.18
C LEU A 28 18.08 -7.07 7.17
N GLU A 29 16.75 -7.09 7.10
CA GLU A 29 15.87 -6.31 7.95
C GLU A 29 14.62 -7.10 8.36
N GLY A 30 13.79 -6.54 9.24
CA GLY A 30 12.52 -7.12 9.66
C GLY A 30 12.64 -8.56 10.20
N PRO A 31 13.54 -8.84 11.17
CA PRO A 31 13.76 -10.22 11.62
C PRO A 31 12.61 -10.72 12.47
N HIS A 32 12.17 -11.96 12.19
CA HIS A 32 11.26 -12.74 13.02
C HIS A 32 11.95 -14.02 13.46
N ILE A 33 11.82 -14.41 14.74
CA ILE A 33 12.33 -15.66 15.23
C ILE A 33 11.19 -16.53 15.74
N PHE A 34 11.14 -17.78 15.32
CA PHE A 34 10.27 -18.78 15.90
C PHE A 34 11.03 -20.08 16.22
N LYS A 35 10.47 -20.89 17.12
CA LYS A 35 11.09 -22.14 17.58
C LYS A 35 10.27 -23.33 17.16
N ARG A 36 10.91 -24.33 16.50
CA ARG A 36 10.28 -25.59 16.11
C ARG A 36 11.31 -26.74 16.14
N GLY A 37 10.94 -27.88 16.71
CA GLY A 37 11.79 -29.08 16.69
C GLY A 37 13.18 -28.89 17.30
N GLY A 38 13.30 -27.99 18.28
CA GLY A 38 14.59 -27.66 18.93
C GLY A 38 15.50 -26.76 18.09
N TRP A 39 15.00 -26.19 16.99
CA TRP A 39 15.66 -25.16 16.20
C TRP A 39 15.00 -23.80 16.40
N TYR A 40 15.79 -22.74 16.35
CA TYR A 40 15.37 -21.36 16.21
C TYR A 40 15.53 -20.99 14.73
N TYR A 41 14.45 -20.56 14.11
CA TYR A 41 14.41 -20.09 12.73
C TYR A 41 14.31 -18.58 12.72
N LEU A 42 15.27 -17.95 12.04
CA LEU A 42 15.34 -16.50 11.87
C LEU A 42 14.91 -16.19 10.43
N PHE A 43 13.79 -15.52 10.29
CA PHE A 43 13.30 -15.00 9.02
C PHE A 43 13.77 -13.56 8.86
N SER A 44 14.30 -13.20 7.72
CA SER A 44 14.76 -11.84 7.45
C SER A 44 14.42 -11.41 6.04
N ALA A 45 13.89 -10.20 5.90
CA ALA A 45 13.75 -9.58 4.59
C ALA A 45 15.13 -9.35 3.99
N ASP A 46 15.27 -9.66 2.70
CA ASP A 46 16.48 -9.50 1.93
C ASP A 46 16.34 -8.29 1.01
N THR A 47 17.22 -7.33 1.13
CA THR A 47 17.20 -6.02 0.49
C THR A 47 15.96 -5.18 0.82
N GLY A 48 15.94 -3.91 0.45
CA GLY A 48 14.77 -3.06 0.65
C GLY A 48 13.65 -3.37 -0.35
N THR A 49 12.52 -2.67 -0.24
CA THR A 49 11.27 -2.87 -0.99
C THR A 49 11.35 -2.61 -2.50
N GLY A 50 12.53 -2.70 -3.09
CA GLY A 50 12.78 -2.56 -4.52
C GLY A 50 12.48 -3.81 -5.33
N GLU A 51 12.91 -3.82 -6.59
CA GLU A 51 12.73 -4.96 -7.51
C GLU A 51 13.51 -6.22 -7.06
N SER A 52 14.53 -6.05 -6.24
CA SER A 52 15.38 -7.13 -5.72
C SER A 52 14.93 -7.67 -4.36
N HIS A 53 13.76 -7.23 -3.86
CA HIS A 53 13.23 -7.67 -2.57
C HIS A 53 13.05 -9.19 -2.49
N GLY A 54 13.33 -9.75 -1.32
CA GLY A 54 13.23 -11.17 -1.08
C GLY A 54 13.05 -11.51 0.41
N GLN A 55 12.98 -12.79 0.70
CA GLN A 55 12.91 -13.36 2.03
C GLN A 55 13.94 -14.45 2.20
N THR A 56 14.74 -14.38 3.26
CA THR A 56 15.70 -15.41 3.65
C THR A 56 15.26 -16.14 4.92
N ILE A 57 15.80 -17.31 5.14
CA ILE A 57 15.65 -18.08 6.37
C ILE A 57 17.00 -18.59 6.85
N GLN A 58 17.25 -18.40 8.14
CA GLN A 58 18.41 -18.94 8.84
C GLN A 58 17.93 -19.79 10.02
N ARG A 59 18.74 -20.70 10.52
CA ARG A 59 18.40 -21.47 11.72
C ARG A 59 19.61 -21.72 12.64
N SER A 60 19.34 -21.91 13.92
CA SER A 60 20.33 -22.26 14.93
C SER A 60 19.73 -23.16 16.00
N ARG A 61 20.57 -23.95 16.67
CA ARG A 61 20.18 -24.68 17.92
C ARG A 61 20.15 -23.76 19.14
N ASN A 62 20.79 -22.61 19.05
CA ASN A 62 20.85 -21.62 20.12
C ASN A 62 20.26 -20.31 19.62
N ILE A 63 19.38 -19.67 20.41
CA ILE A 63 18.77 -18.38 20.05
C ILE A 63 19.79 -17.28 19.74
N TRP A 64 20.98 -17.40 20.36
CA TRP A 64 22.09 -16.46 20.16
C TRP A 64 23.01 -16.82 18.99
N GLY A 65 22.67 -17.87 18.22
CA GLY A 65 23.48 -18.35 17.11
C GLY A 65 24.56 -19.37 17.51
N PRO A 66 25.48 -19.71 16.61
CA PRO A 66 25.54 -19.23 15.24
C PRO A 66 24.37 -19.73 14.35
N TYR A 67 23.89 -18.88 13.48
CA TYR A 67 22.82 -19.21 12.52
C TYR A 67 23.43 -19.65 11.18
N GLU A 68 22.93 -20.74 10.62
CA GLU A 68 23.21 -21.17 9.25
C GLU A 68 22.11 -20.72 8.30
N MET A 69 22.46 -20.21 7.10
CA MET A 69 21.50 -19.78 6.10
C MET A 69 21.08 -20.96 5.19
N TYR A 70 19.79 -21.01 4.87
CA TYR A 70 19.27 -21.92 3.85
C TYR A 70 19.88 -21.63 2.48
N LYS A 71 20.27 -22.69 1.78
CA LYS A 71 20.82 -22.65 0.43
C LYS A 71 20.12 -23.69 -0.44
N ALA A 72 19.39 -23.21 -1.45
CA ALA A 72 18.69 -24.10 -2.37
C ALA A 72 19.55 -24.42 -3.60
N ASP A 73 19.56 -25.68 -4.02
CA ASP A 73 20.36 -26.15 -5.16
C ASP A 73 19.87 -25.61 -6.51
N PHE A 74 18.61 -25.21 -6.60
CA PHE A 74 18.00 -24.70 -7.84
C PHE A 74 18.25 -23.21 -8.09
N MET A 75 18.88 -22.51 -7.18
CA MET A 75 19.14 -21.10 -7.37
C MET A 75 20.25 -20.89 -8.37
N HIS A 76 19.94 -20.23 -9.48
CA HIS A 76 20.93 -19.73 -10.42
C HIS A 76 21.81 -18.70 -9.71
N ARG A 77 23.05 -19.08 -9.49
CA ARG A 77 24.05 -18.21 -8.88
C ARG A 77 24.63 -17.30 -9.95
N GLU A 78 24.16 -16.08 -10.04
CA GLU A 78 24.90 -15.06 -10.80
C GLU A 78 26.14 -14.60 -10.03
N SER A 79 26.14 -14.74 -8.69
CA SER A 79 27.31 -14.56 -7.84
C SER A 79 27.24 -15.42 -6.58
N GLU A 80 28.38 -15.83 -6.03
CA GLU A 80 28.48 -16.51 -4.73
C GLU A 80 28.03 -15.61 -3.55
N LYS A 81 27.76 -14.35 -3.82
CA LYS A 81 27.45 -13.30 -2.86
C LYS A 81 25.95 -13.02 -2.73
N GLU A 82 25.09 -13.64 -3.51
CA GLU A 82 23.64 -13.43 -3.39
C GLU A 82 23.06 -14.21 -2.22
N ALA A 83 22.24 -13.54 -1.41
CA ALA A 83 21.45 -14.19 -0.38
C ALA A 83 20.45 -15.15 -1.02
N TYR A 84 20.29 -16.31 -0.40
CA TYR A 84 19.38 -17.35 -0.89
C TYR A 84 17.97 -17.07 -0.42
N SER A 85 17.21 -16.34 -1.22
CA SER A 85 15.82 -16.04 -0.90
C SER A 85 14.93 -17.27 -1.07
N ILE A 86 14.13 -17.57 -0.05
CA ILE A 86 13.08 -18.61 -0.12
C ILE A 86 11.82 -18.11 -0.82
N LEU A 87 11.68 -16.79 -0.95
CA LEU A 87 10.59 -16.11 -1.65
C LEU A 87 11.16 -14.83 -2.28
N THR A 88 11.05 -14.68 -3.59
CA THR A 88 11.43 -13.47 -4.32
C THR A 88 10.84 -13.45 -5.72
N SER A 89 10.62 -12.28 -6.27
CA SER A 89 10.23 -12.06 -7.68
C SER A 89 11.35 -11.48 -8.54
N ARG A 90 12.58 -11.29 -7.98
CA ARG A 90 13.69 -10.58 -8.64
C ARG A 90 14.12 -11.17 -9.99
N HIS A 91 13.97 -12.49 -10.14
CA HIS A 91 14.37 -13.19 -11.37
C HIS A 91 13.24 -13.33 -12.40
N HIS A 92 12.02 -12.97 -12.03
CA HIS A 92 10.80 -13.18 -12.84
C HIS A 92 10.00 -11.90 -12.97
N ARG A 93 10.44 -11.04 -13.88
CA ARG A 93 9.80 -9.72 -14.06
C ARG A 93 8.42 -9.77 -14.70
N ASP A 94 8.04 -10.91 -15.27
CA ASP A 94 6.77 -11.06 -16.00
C ASP A 94 5.60 -11.51 -15.11
N ILE A 95 5.87 -11.95 -13.89
CA ILE A 95 4.81 -12.32 -12.95
C ILE A 95 4.12 -11.09 -12.38
N LEU A 96 2.87 -11.26 -11.96
CA LEU A 96 2.04 -10.18 -11.42
C LEU A 96 2.56 -9.68 -10.07
N LEU A 97 2.91 -10.59 -9.16
CA LEU A 97 3.39 -10.25 -7.81
C LEU A 97 4.88 -9.92 -7.84
N GLN A 98 5.19 -8.65 -7.89
CA GLN A 98 6.56 -8.13 -7.85
C GLN A 98 6.93 -7.69 -6.43
N LYS A 99 8.23 -7.45 -6.19
CA LYS A 99 8.76 -6.94 -4.91
C LYS A 99 8.39 -7.82 -3.71
N SER A 100 8.34 -9.13 -3.92
CA SER A 100 7.87 -10.12 -2.93
C SER A 100 8.95 -10.43 -1.90
N GLY A 101 8.61 -10.30 -0.63
CA GLY A 101 9.51 -10.56 0.51
C GLY A 101 8.92 -10.08 1.81
N HIS A 102 9.74 -10.02 2.86
CA HIS A 102 9.40 -9.56 4.21
C HIS A 102 8.14 -10.27 4.74
N CYS A 103 8.22 -11.59 4.82
CA CYS A 103 7.10 -12.41 5.26
C CYS A 103 7.12 -12.70 6.75
N ASP A 104 5.92 -12.86 7.28
CA ASP A 104 5.67 -13.60 8.50
C ASP A 104 5.03 -14.95 8.16
N ILE A 105 5.01 -15.88 9.10
CA ILE A 105 4.53 -17.24 8.90
C ILE A 105 3.41 -17.58 9.85
N VAL A 106 2.51 -18.45 9.39
CA VAL A 106 1.42 -18.98 10.20
C VAL A 106 1.27 -20.49 9.98
N GLU A 107 1.04 -21.22 11.06
CA GLU A 107 0.61 -22.62 11.03
C GLU A 107 -0.89 -22.67 11.31
N THR A 108 -1.63 -23.33 10.43
CA THR A 108 -3.07 -23.55 10.63
C THR A 108 -3.34 -24.62 11.69
N PRO A 109 -4.54 -24.67 12.26
CA PRO A 109 -4.91 -25.76 13.17
C PRO A 109 -4.76 -27.17 12.58
N GLN A 110 -4.78 -27.29 11.25
CA GLN A 110 -4.60 -28.54 10.50
C GLN A 110 -3.13 -28.84 10.20
N GLY A 111 -2.21 -27.95 10.59
CA GLY A 111 -0.76 -28.13 10.41
C GLY A 111 -0.25 -27.71 9.03
N GLU A 112 -1.04 -26.97 8.26
CA GLU A 112 -0.58 -26.32 7.02
C GLU A 112 0.21 -25.05 7.35
N TRP A 113 1.16 -24.72 6.51
CA TRP A 113 2.02 -23.54 6.70
C TRP A 113 1.86 -22.54 5.58
N TYR A 114 1.73 -21.29 5.94
CA TYR A 114 1.61 -20.17 5.01
C TYR A 114 2.57 -19.04 5.37
N ALA A 115 3.09 -18.36 4.35
CA ALA A 115 3.78 -17.10 4.45
C ALA A 115 2.83 -15.97 4.05
N VAL A 116 2.71 -14.96 4.89
CA VAL A 116 2.04 -13.70 4.58
C VAL A 116 3.13 -12.68 4.29
N HIS A 117 3.17 -12.12 3.09
CA HIS A 117 4.31 -11.34 2.63
C HIS A 117 3.91 -10.04 1.94
N LEU A 118 4.83 -9.10 1.90
CA LEU A 118 4.69 -7.89 1.10
C LEU A 118 4.92 -8.19 -0.37
N CYS A 119 4.12 -7.54 -1.22
CA CYS A 119 4.30 -7.54 -2.67
C CYS A 119 3.79 -6.23 -3.26
N ALA A 120 3.88 -6.10 -4.57
CA ALA A 120 3.22 -5.06 -5.34
C ALA A 120 2.79 -5.62 -6.69
N ARG A 121 1.53 -5.40 -7.09
CA ARG A 121 1.07 -5.76 -8.43
C ARG A 121 1.52 -4.71 -9.44
N ALA A 122 2.25 -5.15 -10.47
CA ALA A 122 2.70 -4.28 -11.53
C ALA A 122 1.54 -3.92 -12.48
N GLY A 123 1.46 -2.66 -12.89
CA GLY A 123 0.59 -2.24 -13.98
C GLY A 123 0.89 -3.02 -15.27
N ARG A 124 -0.14 -3.29 -16.06
CA ARG A 124 -0.04 -4.21 -17.23
C ARG A 124 0.73 -3.61 -18.40
N GLU A 125 0.69 -2.31 -18.60
CA GLU A 125 1.30 -1.67 -19.77
C GLU A 125 2.21 -0.52 -19.36
N ARG A 126 3.30 -0.39 -20.08
CA ARG A 126 4.14 0.80 -20.06
C ARG A 126 3.70 1.72 -21.19
N ASN A 127 3.41 2.95 -20.86
CA ASN A 127 3.42 3.99 -21.86
C ASN A 127 4.81 4.01 -22.53
N PRO A 128 4.94 3.95 -23.87
CA PRO A 128 6.24 4.00 -24.58
C PRO A 128 7.13 5.16 -24.13
N ALA A 129 6.55 6.31 -23.78
CA ALA A 129 7.28 7.46 -23.25
C ALA A 129 7.95 7.18 -21.88
N ASP A 130 7.34 6.34 -21.06
CA ASP A 130 7.93 5.95 -19.76
C ASP A 130 9.05 4.93 -19.90
N ALA A 131 8.97 4.06 -20.90
CA ALA A 131 10.06 3.13 -21.22
C ALA A 131 11.36 3.87 -21.60
N VAL A 132 11.23 5.04 -22.20
CA VAL A 132 12.37 5.93 -22.53
C VAL A 132 12.83 6.67 -21.26
N ARG A 133 11.92 7.23 -20.47
CA ARG A 133 12.24 8.04 -19.28
C ARG A 133 12.73 7.19 -18.10
N PHE A 134 12.21 5.96 -17.95
CA PHE A 134 12.53 5.05 -16.85
C PHE A 134 12.74 3.62 -17.35
N PRO A 135 13.84 3.35 -18.08
CA PRO A 135 14.10 2.05 -18.65
C PRO A 135 14.17 0.99 -17.55
N GLY A 136 13.50 -0.13 -17.77
CA GLY A 136 13.50 -1.25 -16.83
C GLY A 136 12.62 -1.14 -15.58
N LYS A 137 12.00 0.01 -15.29
CA LYS A 137 11.12 0.19 -14.12
C LYS A 137 9.65 -0.05 -14.45
N ARG A 138 8.90 -0.61 -13.51
CA ARG A 138 7.45 -0.80 -13.58
C ARG A 138 6.74 0.20 -12.68
N ARG A 139 5.45 0.44 -12.96
CA ARG A 139 4.57 1.25 -12.12
C ARG A 139 3.76 0.36 -11.19
N TYR A 140 3.57 0.83 -9.97
CA TYR A 140 2.83 0.13 -8.93
C TYR A 140 1.79 1.07 -8.31
N PRO A 141 0.71 1.39 -9.04
CA PRO A 141 -0.24 2.41 -8.61
C PRO A 141 -1.00 2.05 -7.32
N LEU A 142 -1.12 0.76 -7.03
CA LEU A 142 -1.75 0.29 -5.79
C LEU A 142 -0.81 0.32 -4.58
N GLY A 143 0.47 0.62 -4.81
CA GLY A 143 1.50 0.61 -3.78
C GLY A 143 1.88 -0.80 -3.35
N ARG A 144 2.20 -0.97 -2.07
CA ARG A 144 2.47 -2.28 -1.48
C ARG A 144 1.17 -2.94 -1.04
N GLU A 145 1.07 -4.22 -1.34
CA GLU A 145 -0.05 -5.09 -1.01
C GLU A 145 0.44 -6.28 -0.20
N THR A 146 -0.48 -7.05 0.35
CA THR A 146 -0.20 -8.28 1.08
C THR A 146 -0.67 -9.46 0.27
N ALA A 147 0.18 -10.48 0.16
CA ALA A 147 -0.16 -11.75 -0.48
C ALA A 147 0.16 -12.92 0.45
N VAL A 148 -0.42 -14.07 0.16
CA VAL A 148 -0.24 -15.32 0.90
C VAL A 148 0.38 -16.35 -0.01
N GLN A 149 1.30 -17.18 0.52
CA GLN A 149 1.91 -18.29 -0.20
C GLN A 149 1.88 -19.53 0.68
N LYS A 150 1.55 -20.69 0.10
CA LYS A 150 1.64 -21.98 0.79
C LYS A 150 3.11 -22.35 0.99
N MET A 151 3.45 -22.85 2.17
CA MET A 151 4.80 -23.24 2.56
C MET A 151 4.86 -24.72 2.89
N ARG A 152 6.03 -25.33 2.76
CA ARG A 152 6.27 -26.73 3.16
C ARG A 152 7.61 -26.89 3.87
N TRP A 153 7.67 -27.87 4.75
CA TRP A 153 8.92 -28.28 5.38
C TRP A 153 9.67 -29.26 4.45
N THR A 154 10.96 -28.99 4.25
CA THR A 154 11.84 -29.95 3.56
C THR A 154 12.22 -31.11 4.50
N ARG A 155 12.79 -32.19 3.95
CA ARG A 155 13.27 -33.32 4.75
C ARG A 155 14.40 -32.91 5.71
N GLU A 156 15.19 -31.93 5.33
CA GLU A 156 16.29 -31.36 6.11
C GLU A 156 15.81 -30.38 7.19
N GLY A 157 14.49 -30.14 7.28
CA GLY A 157 13.87 -29.27 8.28
C GLY A 157 13.97 -27.79 7.95
N TRP A 158 13.85 -27.40 6.70
CA TRP A 158 13.72 -26.01 6.27
C TRP A 158 12.28 -25.69 5.83
N LEU A 159 11.79 -24.52 6.18
CA LEU A 159 10.50 -24.03 5.70
C LEU A 159 10.73 -23.21 4.43
N VAL A 160 10.13 -23.65 3.33
CA VAL A 160 10.32 -23.06 2.01
C VAL A 160 8.99 -22.93 1.29
N LEU A 161 8.95 -22.11 0.24
CA LEU A 161 7.76 -21.99 -0.61
C LEU A 161 7.36 -23.36 -1.16
N ASP A 162 6.07 -23.69 -1.07
CA ASP A 162 5.53 -24.89 -1.70
C ASP A 162 5.29 -24.63 -3.19
N CYS A 163 6.34 -24.82 -3.97
CA CYS A 163 6.34 -24.53 -5.40
C CYS A 163 5.90 -25.71 -6.28
N GLY A 164 5.55 -26.83 -5.68
CA GLY A 164 5.24 -28.04 -6.42
C GLY A 164 6.40 -28.48 -7.34
N CYS A 165 6.13 -28.71 -8.62
CA CYS A 165 7.11 -29.16 -9.61
C CYS A 165 7.74 -27.98 -10.40
N ARG A 166 7.62 -26.73 -9.98
CA ARG A 166 8.18 -25.59 -10.75
C ARG A 166 9.69 -25.50 -10.58
N PRO A 167 10.45 -25.27 -11.67
CA PRO A 167 11.91 -25.14 -11.60
C PRO A 167 12.38 -23.91 -10.82
N GLN A 168 11.51 -22.90 -10.64
CA GLN A 168 11.80 -21.64 -9.93
C GLN A 168 11.17 -21.65 -8.55
N GLY A 169 11.66 -22.51 -7.67
CA GLY A 169 11.05 -22.86 -6.38
C GLY A 169 10.93 -21.76 -5.34
N ASN A 170 11.28 -20.51 -5.63
CA ASN A 170 11.14 -19.36 -4.74
C ASN A 170 10.28 -18.22 -5.31
N THR A 171 9.64 -18.45 -6.47
CA THR A 171 8.81 -17.45 -7.14
C THR A 171 7.37 -17.51 -6.62
N PRO A 172 6.78 -16.38 -6.17
CA PRO A 172 5.41 -16.36 -5.65
C PRO A 172 4.37 -16.71 -6.71
N PHE A 173 3.29 -17.33 -6.26
CA PHE A 173 2.12 -17.63 -7.08
C PHE A 173 1.11 -16.49 -6.99
N THR A 174 0.37 -16.25 -8.05
CA THR A 174 -0.76 -15.30 -8.08
C THR A 174 -2.03 -15.89 -7.53
N GLU A 175 -2.14 -17.20 -7.55
CA GLU A 175 -3.27 -17.97 -7.02
C GLU A 175 -2.70 -19.08 -6.15
N VAL A 176 -3.22 -19.20 -4.94
CA VAL A 176 -2.79 -20.17 -3.94
C VAL A 176 -4.02 -20.86 -3.37
N GLU A 177 -3.94 -22.16 -3.20
CA GLU A 177 -4.96 -22.91 -2.48
C GLU A 177 -5.05 -22.41 -1.04
N GLY A 178 -6.26 -22.03 -0.62
CA GLY A 178 -6.52 -21.56 0.74
C GLY A 178 -6.35 -22.67 1.77
N PRO A 179 -6.22 -22.31 3.05
CA PRO A 179 -6.15 -23.29 4.13
C PRO A 179 -7.46 -24.07 4.27
N ASP A 180 -7.35 -25.34 4.67
CA ASP A 180 -8.52 -26.17 5.06
C ASP A 180 -9.04 -25.72 6.43
N THR A 181 -9.74 -24.58 6.43
CA THR A 181 -10.36 -23.99 7.62
C THR A 181 -11.78 -23.56 7.30
N GLU A 182 -12.61 -23.43 8.34
CA GLU A 182 -13.94 -22.87 8.17
C GLU A 182 -13.87 -21.45 7.58
N GLU A 183 -14.68 -21.20 6.54
CA GLU A 183 -14.77 -19.87 5.95
C GLU A 183 -15.35 -18.87 6.94
N HIS A 184 -14.65 -17.77 7.14
CA HIS A 184 -15.13 -16.63 7.88
C HIS A 184 -15.25 -15.40 6.96
N PRO A 185 -16.38 -15.25 6.26
CA PRO A 185 -16.56 -14.15 5.32
C PRO A 185 -16.60 -12.82 6.08
N TYR A 186 -15.71 -11.92 5.73
CA TYR A 186 -15.79 -10.53 6.20
C TYR A 186 -16.90 -9.80 5.45
N PRO A 187 -17.63 -8.89 6.13
CA PRO A 187 -18.61 -8.04 5.47
C PRO A 187 -17.98 -7.29 4.28
N ALA A 188 -18.69 -7.26 3.16
CA ALA A 188 -18.25 -6.46 2.01
C ALA A 188 -18.22 -4.97 2.42
N ILE A 189 -17.17 -4.28 1.99
CA ILE A 189 -17.06 -2.84 2.18
C ILE A 189 -18.11 -2.18 1.28
N PRO A 190 -19.02 -1.34 1.82
CA PRO A 190 -20.02 -0.67 1.01
C PRO A 190 -19.40 0.22 -0.06
N ASP A 191 -19.95 0.19 -1.26
CA ASP A 191 -19.54 1.06 -2.36
C ASP A 191 -19.90 2.53 -2.11
N ARG A 192 -20.92 2.77 -1.29
CA ARG A 192 -21.43 4.08 -0.96
C ARG A 192 -21.50 4.27 0.56
N ASP A 193 -21.10 5.45 1.02
CA ASP A 193 -21.28 5.91 2.39
C ASP A 193 -22.10 7.21 2.38
N ASP A 194 -23.27 7.15 3.00
CA ASP A 194 -24.17 8.31 3.18
C ASP A 194 -23.91 9.04 4.50
N PHE A 195 -22.85 8.68 5.24
CA PHE A 195 -22.42 9.31 6.51
C PHE A 195 -23.54 9.40 7.56
N ILE A 196 -24.37 8.36 7.62
CA ILE A 196 -25.45 8.24 8.61
C ILE A 196 -24.90 7.69 9.94
N ASN A 197 -23.87 6.85 9.86
CA ASN A 197 -23.23 6.29 11.05
C ASN A 197 -22.45 7.37 11.81
N PRO A 198 -22.45 7.35 13.15
CA PRO A 198 -21.75 8.35 13.97
C PRO A 198 -20.23 8.16 13.96
N VAL A 199 -19.74 7.07 13.37
CA VAL A 199 -18.32 6.74 13.26
C VAL A 199 -17.98 6.45 11.81
N LEU A 200 -16.88 7.01 11.31
CA LEU A 200 -16.36 6.69 9.99
C LEU A 200 -15.92 5.23 9.92
N ALA A 201 -16.16 4.62 8.77
CA ALA A 201 -15.68 3.28 8.49
C ALA A 201 -14.14 3.22 8.53
N LEU A 202 -13.58 2.04 8.85
CA LEU A 202 -12.14 1.82 9.03
C LEU A 202 -11.31 2.06 7.76
N GLU A 203 -11.94 2.03 6.60
CA GLU A 203 -11.32 2.28 5.31
C GLU A 203 -10.94 3.74 5.10
N TYR A 204 -11.54 4.67 5.85
CA TYR A 204 -11.20 6.07 5.78
C TYR A 204 -9.95 6.37 6.62
N GLN A 205 -9.02 7.04 6.01
CA GLN A 205 -7.74 7.38 6.61
C GLN A 205 -7.43 8.87 6.41
N SER A 206 -6.82 9.46 7.40
CA SER A 206 -6.21 10.78 7.30
C SER A 206 -4.71 10.67 7.00
N LEU A 207 -4.09 11.77 6.63
CA LEU A 207 -2.66 11.79 6.32
C LEU A 207 -1.84 12.20 7.56
N ARG A 208 -1.14 11.23 8.16
CA ARG A 208 -0.17 11.37 9.26
C ARG A 208 -0.70 11.85 10.62
N ILE A 209 -1.96 12.18 10.73
CA ILE A 209 -2.57 12.58 12.00
C ILE A 209 -3.85 11.77 12.24
N PRO A 210 -4.22 11.48 13.48
CA PRO A 210 -5.51 10.89 13.79
C PRO A 210 -6.66 11.78 13.32
N MET A 211 -7.75 11.15 12.90
CA MET A 211 -8.99 11.85 12.61
C MET A 211 -9.62 12.33 13.91
N ASP A 212 -9.93 13.60 14.00
CA ASP A 212 -10.57 14.21 15.15
C ASP A 212 -11.59 15.27 14.75
N ARG A 213 -12.38 15.71 15.74
CA ARG A 213 -13.43 16.71 15.56
C ARG A 213 -12.93 18.12 15.19
N HIS A 214 -11.61 18.36 15.22
CA HIS A 214 -11.05 19.66 14.83
C HIS A 214 -11.02 19.84 13.31
N PHE A 215 -11.08 18.75 12.54
CA PHE A 215 -11.16 18.88 11.09
C PHE A 215 -12.26 18.06 10.43
N ILE A 216 -12.96 17.15 11.16
CA ILE A 216 -14.12 16.42 10.65
C ILE A 216 -15.24 16.37 11.68
N SER A 217 -16.49 16.25 11.21
CA SER A 217 -17.66 15.96 12.05
C SER A 217 -18.74 15.23 11.25
N LEU A 218 -19.30 14.19 11.84
CA LEU A 218 -20.49 13.49 11.36
C LEU A 218 -21.77 14.02 12.05
N ASP A 219 -21.60 14.67 13.20
CA ASP A 219 -22.71 15.17 14.01
C ASP A 219 -23.19 16.58 13.60
N ALA A 220 -22.31 17.39 13.02
CA ALA A 220 -22.63 18.77 12.62
C ALA A 220 -23.75 18.84 11.57
N ARG A 221 -23.90 17.78 10.74
CA ARG A 221 -24.98 17.60 9.80
C ARG A 221 -25.14 16.11 9.49
N PRO A 222 -26.06 15.40 10.12
CA PRO A 222 -26.30 13.98 9.87
C PRO A 222 -26.55 13.70 8.37
N GLY A 223 -25.94 12.63 7.86
CA GLY A 223 -25.98 12.30 6.42
C GLY A 223 -24.95 13.04 5.57
N TRP A 224 -24.03 13.77 6.20
CA TRP A 224 -22.92 14.47 5.55
C TRP A 224 -21.64 14.39 6.38
N LEU A 225 -20.52 14.23 5.70
CA LEU A 225 -19.21 14.43 6.32
C LEU A 225 -18.85 15.91 6.27
N ARG A 226 -18.87 16.60 7.40
CA ARG A 226 -18.39 17.97 7.54
C ARG A 226 -16.86 17.95 7.66
N MET A 227 -16.17 18.64 6.76
CA MET A 227 -14.73 18.88 6.85
C MET A 227 -14.46 20.37 7.07
N TYR A 228 -13.57 20.68 8.00
CA TYR A 228 -13.17 22.06 8.29
C TYR A 228 -11.86 22.36 7.57
N GLY A 229 -11.82 23.48 6.84
CA GLY A 229 -10.63 23.91 6.11
C GLY A 229 -9.44 24.18 7.04
N ARG A 230 -8.25 23.77 6.59
CA ARG A 230 -6.98 23.96 7.29
C ARG A 230 -5.90 24.38 6.29
N SER A 231 -4.65 23.99 6.51
CA SER A 231 -3.54 24.31 5.62
C SER A 231 -3.67 23.68 4.23
N GLY A 232 -2.95 24.21 3.27
CA GLY A 232 -2.89 23.70 1.90
C GLY A 232 -2.32 22.28 1.80
N LEU A 233 -2.49 21.65 0.63
CA LEU A 233 -2.11 20.26 0.37
C LEU A 233 -0.60 19.96 0.51
N SER A 234 0.25 20.96 0.39
CA SER A 234 1.70 20.84 0.63
C SER A 234 2.08 20.72 2.11
N SER A 235 1.16 20.99 3.05
CA SER A 235 1.37 20.74 4.46
C SER A 235 1.51 19.24 4.73
N ARG A 236 2.39 18.87 5.67
CA ARG A 236 2.58 17.47 6.04
C ARG A 236 1.60 16.99 7.11
N PHE A 237 1.10 17.88 7.97
CA PHE A 237 0.35 17.52 9.17
C PHE A 237 -0.93 18.34 9.38
N SER A 238 -1.14 19.39 8.63
CA SER A 238 -2.21 20.36 8.93
C SER A 238 -3.27 20.50 7.82
N GLN A 239 -3.23 19.69 6.79
CA GLN A 239 -4.29 19.64 5.78
C GLN A 239 -5.50 18.84 6.30
N SER A 240 -6.70 19.18 5.83
CA SER A 240 -7.90 18.39 6.03
C SER A 240 -8.06 17.44 4.85
N LEU A 241 -7.65 16.18 5.04
CA LEU A 241 -7.70 15.16 4.02
C LEU A 241 -8.19 13.85 4.63
N ILE A 242 -9.22 13.28 3.99
CA ILE A 242 -9.72 11.93 4.28
C ILE A 242 -9.72 11.16 2.96
N ALA A 243 -9.18 9.97 2.95
CA ALA A 243 -9.06 9.16 1.76
C ALA A 243 -9.28 7.67 2.03
N ARG A 244 -9.57 6.93 0.97
CA ARG A 244 -9.57 5.47 0.92
C ARG A 244 -8.45 5.02 -0.01
N ARG A 245 -7.83 3.88 0.29
CA ARG A 245 -6.80 3.31 -0.58
C ARG A 245 -7.41 2.76 -1.87
N TRP A 246 -6.63 2.86 -2.93
CA TRP A 246 -6.93 2.16 -4.17
C TRP A 246 -6.72 0.66 -3.98
N THR A 247 -7.69 -0.14 -4.42
CA THR A 247 -7.65 -1.60 -4.35
C THR A 247 -7.78 -2.26 -5.72
N SER A 248 -8.02 -1.44 -6.76
CA SER A 248 -8.19 -1.89 -8.14
C SER A 248 -7.47 -0.95 -9.11
N PHE A 249 -7.04 -1.48 -10.25
CA PHE A 249 -6.49 -0.70 -11.36
C PHE A 249 -7.55 0.10 -12.13
N SER A 250 -8.81 -0.26 -11.97
CA SER A 250 -9.93 0.45 -12.60
C SER A 250 -11.07 0.58 -11.62
N PHE A 251 -11.51 1.80 -11.38
CA PHE A 251 -12.59 2.13 -10.46
C PHE A 251 -13.15 3.51 -10.74
N GLU A 252 -14.23 3.83 -10.09
CA GLU A 252 -14.84 5.15 -10.07
C GLU A 252 -14.96 5.63 -8.62
N ALA A 253 -14.72 6.91 -8.41
CA ALA A 253 -14.93 7.55 -7.14
C ALA A 253 -15.71 8.86 -7.36
N SER A 254 -16.73 9.10 -6.54
CA SER A 254 -17.52 10.32 -6.61
C SER A 254 -17.89 10.84 -5.25
N THR A 255 -18.10 12.14 -5.16
CA THR A 255 -18.64 12.80 -3.97
C THR A 255 -19.56 13.93 -4.38
N LYS A 256 -20.59 14.18 -3.58
CA LYS A 256 -21.42 15.36 -3.65
C LYS A 256 -20.89 16.37 -2.66
N LEU A 257 -20.48 17.53 -3.12
CA LEU A 257 -19.81 18.56 -2.35
C LEU A 257 -20.69 19.81 -2.22
N GLU A 258 -20.97 20.24 -1.01
CA GLU A 258 -21.46 21.58 -0.71
C GLU A 258 -20.30 22.43 -0.22
N PHE A 259 -19.97 23.47 -0.96
CA PHE A 259 -18.87 24.36 -0.62
C PHE A 259 -19.09 25.73 -1.29
N GLU A 260 -19.04 26.79 -0.50
CA GLU A 260 -19.20 28.17 -0.97
C GLU A 260 -17.93 28.97 -0.60
N PRO A 261 -16.92 28.97 -1.47
CA PRO A 261 -15.68 29.72 -1.24
C PRO A 261 -15.94 31.22 -1.40
N GLU A 262 -15.32 32.00 -0.52
CA GLU A 262 -15.33 33.46 -0.59
C GLU A 262 -14.04 34.00 -1.24
N LEU A 263 -12.97 33.22 -1.18
CA LEU A 263 -11.64 33.60 -1.64
C LEU A 263 -11.00 32.46 -2.47
N PHE A 264 -10.13 32.80 -3.39
CA PHE A 264 -9.35 31.85 -4.22
C PHE A 264 -8.48 30.88 -3.43
N LYS A 265 -8.13 31.20 -2.18
CA LYS A 265 -7.36 30.31 -1.27
C LYS A 265 -8.20 29.20 -0.65
N GLN A 266 -9.51 29.33 -0.69
CA GLN A 266 -10.41 28.31 -0.16
C GLN A 266 -10.71 27.30 -1.26
N MET A 267 -10.35 26.04 -0.97
CA MET A 267 -10.46 24.96 -1.95
C MET A 267 -11.03 23.71 -1.26
N ALA A 268 -12.00 23.05 -1.91
CA ALA A 268 -12.52 21.76 -1.47
C ALA A 268 -12.83 20.90 -2.71
N GLY A 269 -12.63 19.58 -2.61
CA GLY A 269 -12.87 18.71 -3.76
C GLY A 269 -12.45 17.27 -3.60
N LEU A 270 -12.32 16.58 -4.75
CA LEU A 270 -11.93 15.17 -4.86
C LEU A 270 -10.49 15.07 -5.34
N ILE A 271 -9.66 14.38 -4.55
CA ILE A 271 -8.23 14.25 -4.82
C ILE A 271 -7.84 12.79 -5.11
N PHE A 272 -6.96 12.60 -6.08
CA PHE A 272 -6.24 11.37 -6.37
C PHE A 272 -4.79 11.59 -5.96
N LEU A 273 -4.45 11.11 -4.76
CA LEU A 273 -3.21 11.41 -4.07
C LEU A 273 -2.25 10.23 -4.10
N TYR A 274 -1.02 10.46 -4.58
CA TYR A 274 0.10 9.57 -4.32
C TYR A 274 0.88 10.02 -3.08
N ASP A 275 1.31 11.27 -3.06
CA ASP A 275 1.92 11.96 -1.92
C ASP A 275 1.66 13.47 -2.01
N THR A 276 2.26 14.27 -1.11
CA THR A 276 2.10 15.73 -1.09
C THR A 276 2.76 16.46 -2.25
N ASP A 277 3.59 15.79 -3.01
CA ASP A 277 4.31 16.32 -4.16
C ASP A 277 3.73 15.83 -5.50
N ASN A 278 2.82 14.81 -5.46
CA ASN A 278 2.25 14.14 -6.63
C ASN A 278 0.76 13.83 -6.42
N TYR A 279 -0.11 14.59 -7.05
CA TYR A 279 -1.56 14.40 -6.98
C TYR A 279 -2.30 15.09 -8.15
N LEU A 280 -3.55 14.69 -8.33
CA LEU A 280 -4.54 15.36 -9.19
C LEU A 280 -5.74 15.72 -8.32
N TYR A 281 -6.12 16.98 -8.30
CA TYR A 281 -7.15 17.52 -7.40
C TYR A 281 -8.21 18.28 -8.21
N LEU A 282 -9.37 17.65 -8.39
CA LEU A 282 -10.57 18.29 -8.89
C LEU A 282 -11.20 19.08 -7.76
N HIS A 283 -11.27 20.39 -7.86
CA HIS A 283 -11.68 21.24 -6.73
C HIS A 283 -12.57 22.40 -7.14
N ILE A 284 -13.39 22.81 -6.20
CA ILE A 284 -14.15 24.05 -6.22
C ILE A 284 -13.33 25.12 -5.51
N SER A 285 -13.31 26.32 -6.07
CA SER A 285 -12.69 27.52 -5.50
C SER A 285 -13.45 28.76 -5.97
N ARG A 286 -12.88 29.94 -5.79
CA ARG A 286 -13.37 31.21 -6.29
C ARG A 286 -12.30 31.95 -7.03
N ASP A 287 -12.65 32.42 -8.20
CA ASP A 287 -11.85 33.32 -9.01
C ASP A 287 -12.51 34.72 -9.02
N GLU A 288 -11.72 35.79 -9.16
CA GLU A 288 -12.24 37.16 -9.10
C GLU A 288 -13.18 37.46 -10.28
N ASP A 289 -12.92 36.91 -11.47
CA ASP A 289 -13.72 37.11 -12.66
C ASP A 289 -14.79 36.03 -12.84
N ALA A 290 -14.45 34.78 -12.64
CA ALA A 290 -15.36 33.65 -12.89
C ALA A 290 -16.31 33.35 -11.69
N GLY A 291 -16.11 33.96 -10.53
CA GLY A 291 -16.89 33.66 -9.34
C GLY A 291 -16.58 32.27 -8.78
N LYS A 292 -17.60 31.57 -8.25
CA LYS A 292 -17.47 30.17 -7.86
C LYS A 292 -17.14 29.32 -9.07
N CYS A 293 -16.04 28.59 -9.03
CA CYS A 293 -15.49 27.89 -10.16
C CYS A 293 -14.92 26.52 -9.81
N ILE A 294 -14.76 25.68 -10.82
CA ILE A 294 -14.12 24.36 -10.75
C ILE A 294 -12.86 24.35 -11.61
N SER A 295 -11.82 23.71 -11.13
CA SER A 295 -10.57 23.51 -11.86
C SER A 295 -9.87 22.23 -11.42
N ILE A 296 -8.80 21.87 -12.11
CA ILE A 296 -7.91 20.76 -11.75
C ILE A 296 -6.54 21.32 -11.37
N LEU A 297 -6.10 21.05 -10.15
CA LEU A 297 -4.73 21.29 -9.73
C LEU A 297 -3.93 19.98 -9.89
N ARG A 298 -2.88 20.04 -10.69
CA ARG A 298 -1.91 18.96 -10.87
C ARG A 298 -0.62 19.31 -10.16
N ALA A 299 -0.20 18.43 -9.25
CA ALA A 299 1.13 18.44 -8.67
C ALA A 299 1.95 17.29 -9.23
N GLU A 300 3.14 17.55 -9.71
CA GLU A 300 4.09 16.56 -10.21
C GLU A 300 5.51 16.97 -9.80
N ASN A 301 6.16 16.20 -8.93
CA ASN A 301 7.49 16.48 -8.39
C ASN A 301 7.64 17.92 -7.89
N ARG A 302 6.68 18.43 -7.11
CA ARG A 302 6.60 19.81 -6.58
C ARG A 302 6.38 20.90 -7.62
N SER A 303 6.12 20.55 -8.88
CA SER A 303 5.67 21.48 -9.88
C SER A 303 4.14 21.50 -9.92
N TYR A 304 3.56 22.68 -9.94
CA TYR A 304 2.12 22.86 -9.92
C TYR A 304 1.64 23.40 -11.25
N SER A 305 0.53 22.90 -11.75
CA SER A 305 -0.13 23.38 -12.97
C SER A 305 -1.65 23.25 -12.87
N TYR A 306 -2.32 24.09 -13.63
CA TYR A 306 -3.76 24.05 -13.83
C TYR A 306 -4.03 23.68 -15.30
N PRO A 307 -4.15 22.37 -15.63
CA PRO A 307 -4.35 21.94 -17.03
C PRO A 307 -5.67 22.40 -17.61
N VAL A 308 -6.61 22.79 -16.75
CA VAL A 308 -7.92 23.36 -17.13
C VAL A 308 -8.04 24.71 -16.45
N GLY A 309 -8.55 25.70 -17.18
CA GLY A 309 -8.86 27.01 -16.62
C GLY A 309 -10.01 26.98 -15.60
N TRP A 310 -10.33 28.13 -15.05
CA TRP A 310 -11.40 28.31 -14.09
C TRP A 310 -12.75 28.27 -14.82
N LEU A 311 -13.53 27.20 -14.61
CA LEU A 311 -14.86 27.03 -15.20
C LEU A 311 -15.93 27.44 -14.19
N PRO A 312 -16.81 28.43 -14.51
CA PRO A 312 -17.88 28.81 -13.59
C PRO A 312 -18.81 27.64 -13.26
N VAL A 313 -19.21 27.54 -12.00
CA VAL A 313 -20.23 26.60 -11.51
C VAL A 313 -21.33 27.35 -10.75
N ARG A 314 -22.49 26.70 -10.56
CA ARG A 314 -23.65 27.31 -9.92
C ARG A 314 -23.33 27.71 -8.47
N GLU A 315 -23.62 28.94 -8.12
CA GLU A 315 -23.61 29.43 -6.73
C GLU A 315 -24.71 28.71 -5.91
N HIS A 316 -24.46 28.51 -4.65
CA HIS A 316 -25.40 27.92 -3.68
C HIS A 316 -26.02 26.57 -4.13
N CYS A 317 -25.28 25.83 -4.93
CA CYS A 317 -25.69 24.54 -5.44
C CYS A 317 -24.60 23.48 -5.15
N PRO A 318 -24.98 22.31 -4.62
CA PRO A 318 -24.05 21.20 -4.47
C PRO A 318 -23.53 20.74 -5.84
N VAL A 319 -22.25 20.41 -5.90
CA VAL A 319 -21.60 19.92 -7.12
C VAL A 319 -21.20 18.47 -6.93
N ILE A 320 -21.53 17.62 -7.88
CA ILE A 320 -21.04 16.23 -7.93
C ILE A 320 -19.67 16.27 -8.63
N LEU A 321 -18.67 15.74 -7.94
CA LEU A 321 -17.32 15.54 -8.45
C LEU A 321 -17.08 14.04 -8.63
N LYS A 322 -16.56 13.64 -9.79
CA LYS A 322 -16.30 12.22 -10.09
C LYS A 322 -14.97 12.07 -10.82
N GLY A 323 -14.22 11.03 -10.45
CA GLY A 323 -13.05 10.56 -11.17
C GLY A 323 -13.24 9.12 -11.61
N VAL A 324 -12.88 8.82 -12.85
CA VAL A 324 -12.92 7.49 -13.46
C VAL A 324 -11.52 7.08 -13.81
N VAL A 325 -11.03 6.06 -13.12
CA VAL A 325 -9.72 5.45 -13.37
C VAL A 325 -9.92 4.22 -14.24
N ARG A 326 -9.15 4.12 -15.31
CA ARG A 326 -9.05 2.96 -16.18
C ARG A 326 -7.58 2.69 -16.43
N GLN A 327 -7.02 1.74 -15.69
CA GLN A 327 -5.59 1.44 -15.69
C GLN A 327 -4.75 2.69 -15.31
N GLU A 328 -4.03 3.27 -16.25
CA GLU A 328 -3.18 4.44 -16.06
C GLU A 328 -3.85 5.77 -16.42
N MET A 329 -5.10 5.73 -16.87
CA MET A 329 -5.85 6.92 -17.28
C MET A 329 -6.84 7.34 -16.19
N LEU A 330 -6.87 8.63 -15.90
CA LEU A 330 -7.86 9.27 -15.04
C LEU A 330 -8.60 10.32 -15.83
N GLN A 331 -9.94 10.23 -15.86
CA GLN A 331 -10.83 11.23 -16.39
C GLN A 331 -11.71 11.78 -15.28
N PHE A 332 -11.75 13.10 -15.13
CA PHE A 332 -12.66 13.76 -14.20
C PHE A 332 -13.97 14.16 -14.87
N TYR A 333 -15.01 14.24 -14.03
CA TYR A 333 -16.35 14.72 -14.40
C TYR A 333 -16.92 15.57 -13.26
N TYR A 334 -17.81 16.48 -13.62
CA TYR A 334 -18.59 17.25 -12.65
C TYR A 334 -20.01 17.48 -13.16
N GLY A 335 -20.91 17.81 -12.25
CA GLY A 335 -22.30 18.12 -12.60
C GLY A 335 -23.17 18.34 -11.37
N TYR A 336 -24.47 18.16 -11.56
CA TYR A 336 -25.48 18.44 -10.53
C TYR A 336 -26.45 17.27 -10.44
N ASP A 337 -27.22 17.20 -9.32
CA ASP A 337 -28.20 16.14 -9.14
C ASP A 337 -29.21 16.11 -10.29
N GLY A 338 -29.45 14.91 -10.83
CA GLY A 338 -30.40 14.67 -11.91
C GLY A 338 -29.93 15.11 -13.29
N GLU A 339 -28.69 15.59 -13.42
CA GLU A 339 -28.11 15.99 -14.69
C GLU A 339 -27.00 15.02 -15.12
N GLU A 340 -26.72 14.94 -16.41
CA GLU A 340 -25.58 14.22 -16.94
C GLU A 340 -24.27 14.92 -16.52
N LEU A 341 -23.30 14.14 -16.03
CA LEU A 341 -22.00 14.67 -15.64
C LEU A 341 -21.17 15.01 -16.87
N ARG A 342 -20.53 16.17 -16.85
CA ARG A 342 -19.68 16.69 -17.91
C ARG A 342 -18.22 16.33 -17.68
N PRO A 343 -17.48 15.89 -18.69
CA PRO A 343 -16.04 15.66 -18.55
C PRO A 343 -15.30 16.99 -18.35
N ILE A 344 -14.19 16.93 -17.62
CA ILE A 344 -13.28 18.05 -17.38
C ILE A 344 -11.84 17.52 -17.33
N GLY A 345 -10.93 18.13 -18.14
CA GLY A 345 -9.52 17.76 -18.26
C GLY A 345 -9.20 16.72 -19.29
#